data_a96a55fd51ea0e301b136560fb9c55b5
#
_entry.id   a96a55fd51ea0e301b136560fb9c55b5
#
_cell.length_a   1.000
_cell.length_b   1.000
_cell.length_c   1.000
_cell.angle_alpha   90.00
_cell.angle_beta   90.00
_cell.angle_gamma   90.00
#
_symmetry.space_group_name_H-M   'P 1'
#
loop_
_entity.id
_entity.type
_entity.pdbx_description
1 polymer ?
#
loop_
_entity_poly.entity_id
_entity_poly.type
_entity_poly.pdbx_seq_one_letter_code
_entity_poly.pdbx_strand_id
1 'polypeptide(L)'
;MKLEFNEPTKDMLEHAKTTAKKLGNGFVGSEHILLSMLDTEDITAHSILSENKATMQNVLAVYKDLVKVPKGTGSRKGEYTEKAKAVIEDAGKIARQLGDREIGSEHLLLAIIDNRECLAYKLLISGKADIQKIKADTLIVCGMSPSEAKKESSMSGKKNSGKKNQT
;
A
#
# COMPACT_ATOMS: atom_id res chain seq x y z
N MET A 1 -7.04 16.96 14.07
CA MET A 1 -6.40 16.01 14.96
C MET A 1 -5.74 14.89 14.17
N LYS A 2 -4.53 14.56 14.53
CA LYS A 2 -3.78 13.52 13.84
C LYS A 2 -4.20 12.14 14.31
N LEU A 3 -4.49 11.28 13.36
CA LEU A 3 -4.88 9.90 13.69
C LEU A 3 -3.67 9.02 13.95
N GLU A 4 -3.87 8.04 14.81
CA GLU A 4 -2.83 7.06 15.12
C GLU A 4 -3.06 5.79 14.33
N PHE A 5 -2.00 5.05 14.09
CA PHE A 5 -2.14 3.71 13.53
C PHE A 5 -2.66 2.76 14.60
N ASN A 6 -3.48 1.79 14.20
CA ASN A 6 -3.86 0.75 15.15
C ASN A 6 -2.65 -0.16 15.38
N GLU A 7 -2.73 -0.98 16.43
CA GLU A 7 -1.56 -1.76 16.86
C GLU A 7 -1.05 -2.73 15.79
N PRO A 8 -1.92 -3.51 15.12
CA PRO A 8 -1.41 -4.42 14.10
C PRO A 8 -0.69 -3.68 12.98
N THR A 9 -1.15 -2.47 12.65
CA THR A 9 -0.53 -1.70 11.59
C THR A 9 0.82 -1.13 12.04
N LYS A 10 0.92 -0.72 13.30
CA LYS A 10 2.20 -0.30 13.85
C LYS A 10 3.23 -1.43 13.76
N ASP A 11 2.80 -2.63 14.14
CA ASP A 11 3.68 -3.79 14.08
C ASP A 11 4.10 -4.10 12.65
N MET A 12 3.15 -3.98 11.73
CA MET A 12 3.43 -4.22 10.33
C MET A 12 4.45 -3.21 9.78
N LEU A 13 4.33 -1.95 10.19
CA LEU A 13 5.28 -0.92 9.75
C LEU A 13 6.67 -1.15 10.34
N GLU A 14 6.74 -1.62 11.59
CA GLU A 14 8.03 -1.99 12.16
C GLU A 14 8.64 -3.15 11.42
N HIS A 15 7.82 -4.10 11.01
CA HIS A 15 8.28 -5.24 10.22
C HIS A 15 8.80 -4.77 8.85
N ALA A 16 8.19 -3.72 8.29
CA ALA A 16 8.65 -3.17 7.02
C ALA A 16 10.08 -2.64 7.13
N LYS A 17 10.43 -2.07 8.27
CA LYS A 17 11.80 -1.60 8.50
C LYS A 17 12.77 -2.78 8.52
N THR A 18 12.37 -3.87 9.15
CA THR A 18 13.20 -5.07 9.17
C THR A 18 13.35 -5.65 7.76
N THR A 19 12.28 -5.64 6.99
CA THR A 19 12.30 -6.14 5.62
C THR A 19 13.26 -5.34 4.77
N ALA A 20 13.21 -4.01 4.88
CA ALA A 20 14.11 -3.15 4.13
C ALA A 20 15.57 -3.47 4.46
N LYS A 21 15.83 -3.64 5.73
CA LYS A 21 17.19 -3.96 6.18
C LYS A 21 17.67 -5.30 5.62
N LYS A 22 16.79 -6.30 5.66
CA LYS A 22 17.16 -7.61 5.13
C LYS A 22 17.46 -7.58 3.64
N LEU A 23 16.78 -6.69 2.91
CA LEU A 23 16.99 -6.56 1.48
C LEU A 23 18.17 -5.65 1.14
N GLY A 24 18.86 -5.14 2.16
CA GLY A 24 20.04 -4.32 1.94
C GLY A 24 19.73 -2.86 1.64
N ASN A 25 18.54 -2.40 1.96
CA ASN A 25 18.14 -1.03 1.69
C ASN A 25 18.31 -0.16 2.92
N GLY A 26 18.72 1.10 2.70
CA GLY A 26 18.91 2.03 3.80
C GLY A 26 17.63 2.76 4.17
N PHE A 27 16.65 2.75 3.28
CA PHE A 27 15.38 3.45 3.50
C PHE A 27 14.22 2.48 3.36
N VAL A 28 13.12 2.81 4.01
CA VAL A 28 11.90 2.03 3.92
C VAL A 28 11.01 2.67 2.85
N GLY A 29 10.83 1.96 1.74
CA GLY A 29 10.00 2.44 0.66
C GLY A 29 8.62 1.84 0.70
N SER A 30 7.78 2.28 -0.23
CA SER A 30 6.43 1.73 -0.33
C SER A 30 6.48 0.23 -0.61
N GLU A 31 7.49 -0.23 -1.34
CA GLU A 31 7.65 -1.65 -1.63
C GLU A 31 7.86 -2.48 -0.36
N HIS A 32 8.56 -1.92 0.61
CA HIS A 32 8.78 -2.64 1.87
C HIS A 32 7.51 -2.70 2.69
N ILE A 33 6.69 -1.65 2.62
CA ILE A 33 5.38 -1.66 3.26
C ILE A 33 4.52 -2.74 2.64
N LEU A 34 4.52 -2.83 1.31
CA LEU A 34 3.76 -3.86 0.62
C LEU A 34 4.24 -5.27 0.98
N LEU A 35 5.56 -5.48 0.96
CA LEU A 35 6.10 -6.79 1.32
C LEU A 35 5.76 -7.16 2.75
N SER A 36 5.75 -6.18 3.65
CA SER A 36 5.38 -6.42 5.03
C SER A 36 3.90 -6.81 5.15
N MET A 37 3.04 -6.18 4.35
CA MET A 37 1.63 -6.56 4.33
C MET A 37 1.46 -8.02 3.90
N LEU A 38 2.25 -8.43 2.91
CA LEU A 38 2.16 -9.81 2.41
C LEU A 38 2.72 -10.82 3.41
N ASP A 39 3.58 -10.36 4.31
CA ASP A 39 4.22 -11.22 5.29
C ASP A 39 3.55 -11.20 6.66
N THR A 40 2.52 -10.38 6.83
CA THR A 40 1.82 -10.23 8.10
C THR A 40 0.40 -10.74 7.95
N GLU A 41 0.15 -11.96 8.41
CA GLU A 41 -1.09 -12.67 8.07
C GLU A 41 -2.34 -12.15 8.76
N ASP A 42 -2.21 -11.51 9.90
CA ASP A 42 -3.39 -11.14 10.67
C ASP A 42 -3.81 -9.68 10.51
N ILE A 43 -3.44 -9.07 9.40
CA ILE A 43 -3.92 -7.72 9.09
C ILE A 43 -4.89 -7.77 7.91
N THR A 44 -5.75 -6.76 7.85
CA THR A 44 -6.78 -6.69 6.82
C THR A 44 -6.20 -6.69 5.41
N ALA A 45 -5.14 -5.91 5.19
CA ALA A 45 -4.55 -5.81 3.86
C ALA A 45 -4.06 -7.15 3.34
N HIS A 46 -3.55 -8.01 4.23
CA HIS A 46 -3.04 -9.30 3.82
C HIS A 46 -4.14 -10.15 3.17
N SER A 47 -5.29 -10.21 3.82
CA SER A 47 -6.41 -11.01 3.29
C SER A 47 -6.85 -10.51 1.94
N ILE A 48 -6.98 -9.19 1.82
CA ILE A 48 -7.43 -8.61 0.55
C ILE A 48 -6.43 -8.90 -0.57
N LEU A 49 -5.16 -8.71 -0.29
CA LEU A 49 -4.12 -8.96 -1.28
C LEU A 49 -4.09 -10.42 -1.70
N SER A 50 -4.15 -11.32 -0.73
CA SER A 50 -4.10 -12.76 -1.00
C SER A 50 -5.25 -13.20 -1.88
N GLU A 51 -6.43 -12.65 -1.65
CA GLU A 51 -7.61 -13.04 -2.41
C GLU A 51 -7.60 -12.48 -3.83
N ASN A 52 -6.68 -11.56 -4.12
CA ASN A 52 -6.64 -10.90 -5.41
C ASN A 52 -5.31 -11.09 -6.14
N LYS A 53 -4.73 -12.27 -5.92
CA LYS A 53 -3.53 -12.70 -6.65
C LYS A 53 -2.25 -11.94 -6.33
N ALA A 54 -2.27 -11.17 -5.28
CA ALA A 54 -1.07 -10.47 -4.81
C ALA A 54 -0.46 -11.31 -3.70
N THR A 55 0.44 -12.21 -4.07
CA THR A 55 1.11 -13.08 -3.11
C THR A 55 2.55 -12.64 -2.93
N MET A 56 3.14 -13.04 -1.82
CA MET A 56 4.55 -12.75 -1.57
C MET A 56 5.41 -13.28 -2.71
N GLN A 57 5.12 -14.49 -3.17
CA GLN A 57 5.90 -15.10 -4.23
C GLN A 57 5.86 -14.28 -5.51
N ASN A 58 4.67 -13.87 -5.93
CA ASN A 58 4.52 -13.10 -7.16
C ASN A 58 5.17 -11.72 -7.06
N VAL A 59 4.93 -11.05 -5.95
CA VAL A 59 5.46 -9.70 -5.77
C VAL A 59 6.97 -9.70 -5.63
N LEU A 60 7.51 -10.66 -4.89
CA LEU A 60 8.94 -10.71 -4.68
C LEU A 60 9.69 -11.04 -5.98
N ALA A 61 9.10 -11.88 -6.82
CA ALA A 61 9.70 -12.19 -8.11
C ALA A 61 9.83 -10.94 -8.97
N VAL A 62 8.77 -10.13 -9.01
CA VAL A 62 8.81 -8.86 -9.75
C VAL A 62 9.77 -7.89 -9.11
N TYR A 63 9.80 -7.86 -7.79
CA TYR A 63 10.70 -6.97 -7.07
C TYR A 63 12.15 -7.20 -7.49
N LYS A 64 12.54 -8.44 -7.59
CA LYS A 64 13.93 -8.77 -7.95
C LYS A 64 14.27 -8.31 -9.35
N ASP A 65 13.29 -8.28 -10.24
CA ASP A 65 13.52 -7.82 -11.61
C ASP A 65 13.54 -6.30 -11.70
N LEU A 66 12.66 -5.63 -10.97
CA LEU A 66 12.50 -4.19 -11.11
C LEU A 66 13.47 -3.39 -10.24
N VAL A 67 13.84 -3.93 -9.10
CA VAL A 67 14.67 -3.18 -8.15
C VAL A 67 16.11 -3.65 -8.23
N LYS A 68 16.97 -2.81 -8.74
CA LYS A 68 18.41 -3.09 -8.85
C LYS A 68 19.15 -2.18 -7.88
N VAL A 69 18.95 -2.40 -6.60
CA VAL A 69 19.54 -1.56 -5.57
C VAL A 69 20.90 -2.11 -5.16
N PRO A 70 21.96 -1.30 -5.26
CA PRO A 70 23.27 -1.74 -4.78
C PRO A 70 23.22 -1.98 -3.28
N LYS A 71 23.90 -3.02 -2.85
CA LYS A 71 23.93 -3.34 -1.43
C LYS A 71 24.66 -2.25 -0.67
N GLY A 72 24.17 -1.99 0.53
CA GLY A 72 24.82 -1.04 1.40
C GLY A 72 24.51 0.41 1.11
N THR A 73 23.62 0.68 0.19
CA THR A 73 23.24 2.07 -0.07
C THR A 73 22.37 2.58 1.06
N GLY A 74 22.65 3.81 1.47
CA GLY A 74 21.87 4.42 2.51
C GLY A 74 22.30 3.95 3.88
N SER A 75 22.32 4.86 4.81
CA SER A 75 22.72 4.56 6.17
C SER A 75 21.66 4.96 7.20
N ARG A 76 20.54 5.48 6.74
CA ARG A 76 19.52 5.99 7.65
C ARG A 76 18.51 4.92 7.95
N LYS A 77 18.77 4.21 8.99
CA LYS A 77 17.94 3.07 9.37
C LYS A 77 16.53 3.50 9.74
N GLY A 78 15.56 2.86 9.11
CA GLY A 78 14.18 3.07 9.47
C GLY A 78 13.54 4.34 8.96
N GLU A 79 14.27 5.13 8.18
CA GLU A 79 13.65 6.31 7.57
C GLU A 79 12.90 5.93 6.32
N TYR A 80 11.77 6.59 6.11
CA TYR A 80 10.94 6.33 4.93
C TYR A 80 11.41 7.17 3.75
N THR A 81 11.27 6.60 2.56
CA THR A 81 11.46 7.38 1.33
C THR A 81 10.36 8.41 1.22
N GLU A 82 10.55 9.38 0.33
CA GLU A 82 9.52 10.39 0.11
C GLU A 82 8.21 9.77 -0.38
N LYS A 83 8.31 8.78 -1.26
CA LYS A 83 7.10 8.10 -1.74
C LYS A 83 6.40 7.34 -0.62
N ALA A 84 7.16 6.71 0.26
CA ALA A 84 6.55 6.02 1.40
C ALA A 84 5.91 6.99 2.36
N LYS A 85 6.55 8.13 2.60
CA LYS A 85 5.97 9.16 3.45
C LYS A 85 4.63 9.64 2.88
N ALA A 86 4.57 9.82 1.56
CA ALA A 86 3.34 10.25 0.91
C ALA A 86 2.23 9.21 1.10
N VAL A 87 2.57 7.94 0.97
CA VAL A 87 1.60 6.88 1.17
C VAL A 87 1.06 6.89 2.61
N ILE A 88 1.96 7.04 3.57
CA ILE A 88 1.57 7.06 4.98
C ILE A 88 0.67 8.26 5.26
N GLU A 89 1.04 9.41 4.73
CA GLU A 89 0.26 10.62 4.92
C GLU A 89 -1.12 10.50 4.30
N ASP A 90 -1.17 9.97 3.09
CA ASP A 90 -2.44 9.77 2.39
C ASP A 90 -3.34 8.77 3.12
N ALA A 91 -2.73 7.75 3.72
CA ALA A 91 -3.51 6.78 4.50
C ALA A 91 -4.25 7.48 5.64
N GLY A 92 -3.59 8.44 6.28
CA GLY A 92 -4.24 9.21 7.34
C GLY A 92 -5.40 10.04 6.81
N LYS A 93 -5.22 10.65 5.65
CA LYS A 93 -6.29 11.43 5.03
C LYS A 93 -7.47 10.54 4.65
N ILE A 94 -7.18 9.37 4.11
CA ILE A 94 -8.22 8.42 3.72
C ILE A 94 -9.01 7.97 4.95
N ALA A 95 -8.31 7.60 6.02
CA ALA A 95 -8.98 7.16 7.25
C ALA A 95 -9.90 8.25 7.77
N ARG A 96 -9.43 9.49 7.74
CA ARG A 96 -10.23 10.62 8.21
C ARG A 96 -11.45 10.83 7.33
N GLN A 97 -11.29 10.75 6.03
CA GLN A 97 -12.39 10.92 5.08
C GLN A 97 -13.45 9.84 5.26
N LEU A 98 -13.04 8.65 5.63
CA LEU A 98 -13.96 7.54 5.84
C LEU A 98 -14.57 7.52 7.23
N GLY A 99 -14.15 8.46 8.08
CA GLY A 99 -14.69 8.55 9.42
C GLY A 99 -14.11 7.57 10.41
N ASP A 100 -12.97 6.99 10.09
CA ASP A 100 -12.34 6.03 10.97
C ASP A 100 -11.50 6.74 12.01
N ARG A 101 -11.39 6.12 13.18
CA ARG A 101 -10.66 6.72 14.30
C ARG A 101 -9.19 6.37 14.30
N GLU A 102 -8.82 5.31 13.61
CA GLU A 102 -7.44 4.88 13.54
C GLU A 102 -7.08 4.56 12.10
N ILE A 103 -5.79 4.59 11.82
CA ILE A 103 -5.30 4.21 10.50
C ILE A 103 -4.95 2.73 10.53
N GLY A 104 -5.60 1.96 9.67
CA GLY A 104 -5.34 0.54 9.57
C GLY A 104 -4.59 0.19 8.29
N SER A 105 -4.25 -1.07 8.14
CA SER A 105 -3.56 -1.53 6.95
C SER A 105 -4.40 -1.32 5.69
N GLU A 106 -5.73 -1.35 5.82
CA GLU A 106 -6.62 -1.12 4.69
C GLU A 106 -6.46 0.31 4.15
N HIS A 107 -6.25 1.29 5.02
CA HIS A 107 -6.05 2.66 4.57
C HIS A 107 -4.70 2.82 3.87
N LEU A 108 -3.68 2.14 4.36
CA LEU A 108 -2.39 2.14 3.69
C LEU A 108 -2.49 1.47 2.32
N LEU A 109 -3.26 0.41 2.23
CA LEU A 109 -3.44 -0.28 0.95
C LEU A 109 -4.14 0.63 -0.06
N LEU A 110 -5.18 1.35 0.38
CA LEU A 110 -5.85 2.31 -0.49
C LEU A 110 -4.88 3.39 -0.96
N ALA A 111 -4.04 3.88 -0.05
CA ALA A 111 -3.08 4.91 -0.40
C ALA A 111 -2.10 4.40 -1.47
N ILE A 112 -1.67 3.15 -1.35
CA ILE A 112 -0.79 2.54 -2.35
C ILE A 112 -1.50 2.45 -3.70
N ILE A 113 -2.73 1.96 -3.69
CA ILE A 113 -3.52 1.78 -4.91
C ILE A 113 -3.75 3.10 -5.62
N ASP A 114 -3.92 4.17 -4.87
CA ASP A 114 -4.18 5.49 -5.45
C ASP A 114 -2.90 6.23 -5.85
N ASN A 115 -1.74 5.69 -5.54
CA ASN A 115 -0.47 6.34 -5.88
C ASN A 115 0.26 5.52 -6.94
N ARG A 116 -0.01 5.84 -8.20
CA ARG A 116 0.53 5.08 -9.33
C ARG A 116 2.05 5.24 -9.48
N GLU A 117 2.61 6.23 -8.84
CA GLU A 117 4.05 6.48 -8.96
C GLU A 117 4.86 5.73 -7.93
N CYS A 118 4.24 5.19 -6.88
CA CYS A 118 5.02 4.48 -5.90
C CYS A 118 5.38 3.08 -6.39
N LEU A 119 6.50 2.58 -5.89
CA LEU A 119 7.00 1.29 -6.34
C LEU A 119 6.05 0.15 -5.97
N ALA A 120 5.38 0.26 -4.82
CA ALA A 120 4.43 -0.77 -4.41
C ALA A 120 3.34 -0.97 -5.46
N TYR A 121 2.80 0.13 -5.97
CA TYR A 121 1.78 0.04 -7.01
C TYR A 121 2.32 -0.66 -8.26
N LYS A 122 3.52 -0.27 -8.66
CA LYS A 122 4.14 -0.86 -9.85
C LYS A 122 4.38 -2.35 -9.68
N LEU A 123 4.75 -2.76 -8.46
CA LEU A 123 4.94 -4.17 -8.18
C LEU A 123 3.63 -4.94 -8.29
N LEU A 124 2.54 -4.36 -7.81
CA LEU A 124 1.24 -5.01 -7.92
C LEU A 124 0.81 -5.18 -9.36
N ILE A 125 0.96 -4.13 -10.15
CA ILE A 125 0.61 -4.18 -11.57
C ILE A 125 1.44 -5.22 -12.30
N SER A 126 2.76 -5.18 -12.09
CA SER A 126 3.67 -6.11 -12.77
C SER A 126 3.47 -7.54 -12.30
N GLY A 127 3.05 -7.72 -11.05
CA GLY A 127 2.75 -9.03 -10.51
C GLY A 127 1.37 -9.54 -10.88
N LYS A 128 0.66 -8.79 -11.71
CA LYS A 128 -0.65 -9.19 -12.24
C LYS A 128 -1.75 -9.27 -11.20
N ALA A 129 -1.63 -8.48 -10.16
CA ALA A 129 -2.70 -8.36 -9.17
C ALA A 129 -3.88 -7.62 -9.79
N ASP A 130 -5.07 -7.95 -9.32
CA ASP A 130 -6.29 -7.31 -9.80
C ASP A 130 -6.51 -6.02 -9.02
N ILE A 131 -5.98 -4.93 -9.51
CA ILE A 131 -5.98 -3.64 -8.82
C ILE A 131 -7.40 -3.15 -8.55
N GLN A 132 -8.28 -3.23 -9.54
CA GLN A 132 -9.65 -2.74 -9.35
C GLN A 132 -10.38 -3.54 -8.28
N LYS A 133 -10.17 -4.85 -8.28
CA LYS A 133 -10.83 -5.67 -7.28
C LYS A 133 -10.24 -5.44 -5.89
N ILE A 134 -8.92 -5.24 -5.82
CA ILE A 134 -8.28 -4.91 -4.55
C ILE A 134 -8.90 -3.63 -3.99
N LYS A 135 -9.04 -2.61 -4.82
CA LYS A 135 -9.62 -1.35 -4.37
C LYS A 135 -11.07 -1.54 -3.91
N ALA A 136 -11.86 -2.26 -4.72
CA ALA A 136 -13.26 -2.49 -4.37
C ALA A 136 -13.39 -3.25 -3.05
N ASP A 137 -12.61 -4.33 -2.91
CA ASP A 137 -12.67 -5.13 -1.68
C ASP A 137 -12.26 -4.31 -0.46
N THR A 138 -11.24 -3.47 -0.63
CA THR A 138 -10.77 -2.64 0.47
C THR A 138 -11.82 -1.62 0.88
N LEU A 139 -12.47 -0.99 -0.10
CA LEU A 139 -13.52 -0.01 0.18
C LEU A 139 -14.71 -0.66 0.88
N ILE A 140 -15.04 -1.89 0.50
CA ILE A 140 -16.12 -2.62 1.17
C ILE A 140 -15.76 -2.86 2.63
N VAL A 141 -14.54 -3.26 2.90
CA VAL A 141 -14.10 -3.46 4.27
C VAL A 141 -14.19 -2.15 5.06
N CYS A 142 -13.97 -1.03 4.40
CA CYS A 142 -14.05 0.28 5.04
C CYS A 142 -15.48 0.79 5.18
N GLY A 143 -16.47 -0.01 4.78
CA GLY A 143 -17.87 0.33 5.00
C GLY A 143 -18.66 0.76 3.79
N MET A 144 -18.04 0.80 2.64
CA MET A 144 -18.73 1.19 1.42
C MET A 144 -19.59 0.04 0.91
N SER A 145 -20.73 0.34 0.30
CA SER A 145 -21.56 -0.73 -0.27
C SER A 145 -20.84 -1.35 -1.47
N PRO A 146 -21.14 -2.62 -1.79
CA PRO A 146 -20.49 -3.24 -2.94
C PRO A 146 -20.68 -2.50 -4.25
N SER A 147 -21.86 -1.94 -4.49
CA SER A 147 -22.10 -1.22 -5.73
C SER A 147 -21.29 0.07 -5.81
N GLU A 148 -21.21 0.79 -4.68
CA GLU A 148 -20.41 2.00 -4.64
C GLU A 148 -18.92 1.70 -4.77
N ALA A 149 -18.48 0.64 -4.12
CA ALA A 149 -17.08 0.25 -4.16
C ALA A 149 -16.66 -0.14 -5.59
N LYS A 150 -17.51 -0.87 -6.28
CA LYS A 150 -17.24 -1.26 -7.65
C LYS A 150 -17.17 -0.04 -8.56
N LYS A 151 -18.08 0.89 -8.37
CA LYS A 151 -18.11 2.11 -9.16
C LYS A 151 -16.85 2.93 -8.93
N GLU A 152 -16.49 3.10 -7.68
CA GLU A 152 -15.33 3.89 -7.32
C GLU A 152 -14.04 3.27 -7.85
N SER A 153 -13.91 1.96 -7.79
CA SER A 153 -12.71 1.28 -8.26
C SER A 153 -12.56 1.37 -9.75
N SER A 154 -13.66 1.29 -10.50
CA SER A 154 -13.59 1.37 -11.96
C SER A 154 -13.30 2.78 -12.43
N MET A 155 -13.64 3.80 -11.63
CA MET A 155 -13.36 5.18 -11.96
C MET A 155 -11.97 5.64 -11.58
N SER A 156 -11.27 4.83 -10.82
CA SER A 156 -9.97 5.19 -10.28
C SER A 156 -8.98 5.65 -11.34
N GLY A 157 -8.89 4.91 -12.44
CA GLY A 157 -7.97 5.27 -13.50
C GLY A 157 -8.34 6.56 -14.20
N LYS A 158 -9.62 6.81 -14.34
CA LYS A 158 -10.10 8.01 -14.99
C LYS A 158 -9.82 9.25 -14.17
N LYS A 159 -9.92 9.15 -12.86
CA LYS A 159 -9.65 10.28 -12.00
C LYS A 159 -8.24 10.80 -12.18
N ASN A 160 -7.31 9.90 -12.34
CA ASN A 160 -5.92 10.28 -12.47
C ASN A 160 -5.65 11.06 -13.75
N SER A 161 -6.42 10.81 -14.77
CA SER A 161 -6.23 11.51 -16.03
C SER A 161 -7.10 12.76 -16.11
N GLY A 162 -8.23 12.68 -15.47
CA GLY A 162 -9.16 13.78 -15.55
C GLY A 162 -9.01 14.82 -14.48
N LYS A 163 -8.39 14.70 -13.63
CA LYS A 163 -8.36 15.51 -12.62
C LYS A 163 -8.20 16.73 -12.73
N LYS A 164 -8.17 16.77 -13.00
CA LYS A 164 -8.08 17.68 -13.11
C LYS A 164 -9.11 18.37 -13.30
N ASN A 165 -9.55 18.32 -13.51
CA ASN A 165 -10.36 18.88 -13.70
C ASN A 165 -11.38 19.08 -13.52
N GLN A 166 -11.60 18.65 -13.39
CA GLN A 166 -12.54 18.85 -13.21
C GLN A 166 -13.04 19.33 -12.64
N THR A 167 -12.90 19.57 -12.61
CA THR A 167 -13.38 19.99 -12.12
C THR A 167 -13.91 20.26 -11.95
#